data_952ae6dbda78988a23ca790ea5371d90
#
_entry.id   952ae6dbda78988a23ca790ea5371d90
#
_cell.length_a   1.000
_cell.length_b   1.000
_cell.length_c   1.000
_cell.angle_alpha   90.00
_cell.angle_beta   90.00
_cell.angle_gamma   90.00
#
_symmetry.space_group_name_H-M   'P 1'
#
loop_
_entity.id
_entity.type
_entity.pdbx_description
1 polymer ?
#
loop_
_entity_poly.entity_id
_entity_poly.type
_entity_poly.pdbx_seq_one_letter_code
_entity_poly.pdbx_strand_id
1 'polypeptide(L)'
;MKNLKSARLLVALAAFASLSAMAQNVAVVNGKAVPSNRVDAMVKQMVQQGQQDTPEMRAMIKDELINREILTQEADRQGIGARADIKNQIELARQSIVIRALAAEYLTKNPVKEEEMKAEYDKFKAQSGGKEYHARHILVEKEEDAKGIISKLKSGTKFEELTKSSKDPVSAQHGGDLGWAPANAFVKPFSDAMVALKAGEFSQTPVQTEFGFHVIKLEEIRDAQVPKFEEVKAQISESLQQKKLQAFQQDLKKKAKIQ
;
A
#
# COMPACT_ATOMS: atom_id res chain seq x y z
N MET A 1 -5.32 -8.40 80.66
CA MET A 1 -4.10 -8.53 79.84
C MET A 1 -4.34 -9.46 78.63
N LYS A 2 -5.24 -9.08 77.71
CA LYS A 2 -5.60 -9.95 76.52
C LYS A 2 -5.62 -9.23 75.15
N ASN A 3 -5.20 -8.01 75.04
CA ASN A 3 -5.38 -7.24 73.75
C ASN A 3 -4.08 -6.75 73.06
N LEU A 4 -2.88 -7.14 73.54
CA LEU A 4 -1.62 -6.65 72.91
C LEU A 4 -1.02 -7.59 71.84
N LYS A 5 -1.48 -8.84 71.76
CA LYS A 5 -0.92 -9.80 70.81
C LYS A 5 -1.57 -9.69 69.39
N SER A 6 -2.81 -9.23 69.30
CA SER A 6 -3.54 -9.12 68.08
C SER A 6 -3.10 -7.88 67.21
N ALA A 7 -2.67 -6.80 67.84
CA ALA A 7 -2.21 -5.59 67.15
C ALA A 7 -0.86 -5.78 66.43
N ARG A 8 0.03 -6.63 66.97
CA ARG A 8 1.34 -6.90 66.32
C ARG A 8 1.24 -7.80 65.09
N LEU A 9 0.21 -8.65 65.00
CA LEU A 9 0.02 -9.53 63.85
C LEU A 9 -0.56 -8.77 62.63
N LEU A 10 -1.43 -7.78 62.89
CA LEU A 10 -2.01 -6.95 61.80
C LEU A 10 -1.00 -5.98 61.16
N VAL A 11 -0.04 -5.46 61.95
CA VAL A 11 1.02 -4.59 61.42
C VAL A 11 2.03 -5.37 60.58
N ALA A 12 2.32 -6.63 60.91
CA ALA A 12 3.21 -7.49 60.12
C ALA A 12 2.58 -7.90 58.79
N LEU A 13 1.25 -8.16 58.73
CA LEU A 13 0.57 -8.47 57.45
C LEU A 13 0.49 -7.27 56.52
N ALA A 14 0.29 -6.06 57.04
CA ALA A 14 0.29 -4.83 56.22
C ALA A 14 1.68 -4.52 55.62
N ALA A 15 2.76 -4.83 56.33
CA ALA A 15 4.13 -4.65 55.84
C ALA A 15 4.51 -5.66 54.75
N PHE A 16 4.00 -6.89 54.77
CA PHE A 16 4.23 -7.89 53.74
C PHE A 16 3.47 -7.59 52.45
N ALA A 17 2.26 -7.04 52.52
CA ALA A 17 1.48 -6.62 51.34
C ALA A 17 2.13 -5.43 50.62
N SER A 18 2.76 -4.51 51.34
CA SER A 18 3.46 -3.36 50.74
C SER A 18 4.78 -3.73 50.07
N LEU A 19 5.49 -4.76 50.52
CA LEU A 19 6.72 -5.25 49.89
C LEU A 19 6.45 -5.95 48.54
N SER A 20 5.35 -6.67 48.42
CA SER A 20 4.96 -7.33 47.16
C SER A 20 4.51 -6.32 46.07
N ALA A 21 3.88 -5.21 46.47
CA ALA A 21 3.48 -4.13 45.57
C ALA A 21 4.68 -3.33 45.05
N MET A 22 5.75 -3.21 45.80
CA MET A 22 6.98 -2.52 45.39
C MET A 22 7.78 -3.32 44.34
N ALA A 23 7.71 -4.66 44.35
CA ALA A 23 8.41 -5.51 43.39
C ALA A 23 7.79 -5.47 41.99
N GLN A 24 6.56 -4.98 41.84
CA GLN A 24 5.84 -4.87 40.55
C GLN A 24 5.95 -3.48 39.90
N ASN A 25 6.54 -2.50 40.60
CA ASN A 25 6.60 -1.12 40.15
C ASN A 25 8.05 -0.65 40.06
N VAL A 26 8.38 0.08 38.98
CA VAL A 26 9.72 0.69 38.81
C VAL A 26 9.84 2.03 39.55
N ALA A 27 8.71 2.70 39.79
CA ALA A 27 8.62 3.95 40.51
C ALA A 27 7.20 4.18 41.08
N VAL A 28 7.08 5.14 42.00
CA VAL A 28 5.80 5.73 42.43
C VAL A 28 5.93 7.24 42.30
N VAL A 29 5.07 7.88 41.48
CA VAL A 29 5.08 9.32 41.23
C VAL A 29 3.82 9.94 41.83
N ASN A 30 3.98 10.77 42.88
CA ASN A 30 2.86 11.40 43.58
C ASN A 30 1.77 10.39 44.03
N GLY A 31 2.19 9.21 44.51
CA GLY A 31 1.28 8.14 44.92
C GLY A 31 0.78 7.22 43.81
N LYS A 32 1.03 7.51 42.54
CA LYS A 32 0.66 6.66 41.42
C LYS A 32 1.82 5.78 40.96
N ALA A 33 1.57 4.49 40.91
CA ALA A 33 2.58 3.50 40.53
C ALA A 33 2.88 3.52 39.03
N VAL A 34 4.16 3.41 38.68
CA VAL A 34 4.64 3.13 37.31
C VAL A 34 5.00 1.65 37.25
N PRO A 35 4.18 0.79 36.64
CA PRO A 35 4.41 -0.65 36.63
C PRO A 35 5.65 -1.07 35.81
N SER A 36 6.37 -2.10 36.29
CA SER A 36 7.57 -2.64 35.62
C SER A 36 7.28 -3.19 34.23
N ASN A 37 6.10 -3.75 34.01
CA ASN A 37 5.70 -4.29 32.70
C ASN A 37 5.68 -3.23 31.58
N ARG A 38 5.57 -1.94 31.91
CA ARG A 38 5.70 -0.85 30.92
C ARG A 38 7.14 -0.71 30.43
N VAL A 39 8.12 -0.88 31.33
CA VAL A 39 9.54 -0.93 30.93
C VAL A 39 9.77 -2.12 30.01
N ASP A 40 9.31 -3.31 30.41
CA ASP A 40 9.48 -4.52 29.63
C ASP A 40 8.83 -4.43 28.24
N ALA A 41 7.66 -3.82 28.13
CA ALA A 41 6.99 -3.60 26.85
C ALA A 41 7.79 -2.66 25.94
N MET A 42 8.37 -1.56 26.46
CA MET A 42 9.21 -0.64 25.69
C MET A 42 10.54 -1.29 25.31
N VAL A 43 11.19 -2.03 26.21
CA VAL A 43 12.39 -2.81 25.92
C VAL A 43 12.14 -3.78 24.77
N LYS A 44 11.05 -4.55 24.84
CA LYS A 44 10.67 -5.50 23.77
C LYS A 44 10.50 -4.80 22.43
N GLN A 45 9.88 -3.62 22.40
CA GLN A 45 9.72 -2.85 21.18
C GLN A 45 11.07 -2.38 20.62
N MET A 46 11.97 -1.89 21.47
CA MET A 46 13.29 -1.42 21.05
C MET A 46 14.19 -2.57 20.57
N VAL A 47 14.10 -3.73 21.21
CA VAL A 47 14.80 -4.96 20.77
C VAL A 47 14.29 -5.42 19.39
N GLN A 48 13.00 -5.32 19.12
CA GLN A 48 12.44 -5.61 17.79
C GLN A 48 12.94 -4.63 16.70
N GLN A 49 13.40 -3.44 17.11
CA GLN A 49 14.02 -2.44 16.23
C GLN A 49 15.55 -2.59 16.12
N GLY A 50 16.11 -3.69 16.67
CA GLY A 50 17.54 -4.00 16.58
C GLY A 50 18.41 -3.44 17.70
N GLN A 51 17.82 -2.86 18.76
CA GLN A 51 18.58 -2.40 19.92
C GLN A 51 18.87 -3.56 20.90
N GLN A 52 19.94 -3.43 21.70
CA GLN A 52 20.28 -4.41 22.71
C GLN A 52 19.61 -4.08 24.05
N ASP A 53 19.09 -5.09 24.71
CA ASP A 53 18.58 -4.95 26.09
C ASP A 53 19.76 -4.82 27.07
N THR A 54 20.04 -3.60 27.51
CA THR A 54 21.10 -3.28 28.45
C THR A 54 20.55 -2.62 29.72
N PRO A 55 21.27 -2.69 30.85
CA PRO A 55 20.89 -1.99 32.06
C PRO A 55 20.72 -0.48 31.84
N GLU A 56 21.56 0.15 31.03
CA GLU A 56 21.54 1.57 30.72
C GLU A 56 20.28 1.94 29.96
N MET A 57 19.90 1.12 28.94
CA MET A 57 18.67 1.31 28.18
C MET A 57 17.44 1.18 29.09
N ARG A 58 17.43 0.18 30.00
CA ARG A 58 16.33 0.00 30.95
C ARG A 58 16.24 1.17 31.96
N ALA A 59 17.37 1.75 32.38
CA ALA A 59 17.40 2.93 33.23
C ALA A 59 16.82 4.15 32.46
N MET A 60 17.23 4.37 31.23
CA MET A 60 16.72 5.45 30.39
C MET A 60 15.21 5.33 30.16
N ILE A 61 14.71 4.13 29.86
CA ILE A 61 13.27 3.87 29.69
C ILE A 61 12.51 4.14 31.00
N LYS A 62 13.05 3.73 32.12
CA LYS A 62 12.46 4.01 33.44
C LYS A 62 12.33 5.52 33.69
N ASP A 63 13.39 6.29 33.45
CA ASP A 63 13.38 7.74 33.64
C ASP A 63 12.38 8.41 32.68
N GLU A 64 12.31 7.96 31.42
CA GLU A 64 11.31 8.43 30.45
C GLU A 64 9.88 8.16 30.94
N LEU A 65 9.59 6.97 31.46
CA LEU A 65 8.27 6.63 31.98
C LEU A 65 7.89 7.46 33.23
N ILE A 66 8.87 7.77 34.08
CA ILE A 66 8.67 8.67 35.23
C ILE A 66 8.33 10.08 34.76
N ASN A 67 9.11 10.64 33.84
CA ASN A 67 8.87 11.96 33.26
C ASN A 67 7.51 12.04 32.56
N ARG A 68 7.15 11.00 31.80
CA ARG A 68 5.83 10.91 31.16
C ARG A 68 4.68 10.87 32.17
N GLU A 69 4.83 10.16 33.29
CA GLU A 69 3.82 10.13 34.35
C GLU A 69 3.68 11.51 35.01
N ILE A 70 4.80 12.23 35.28
CA ILE A 70 4.77 13.59 35.82
C ILE A 70 4.01 14.54 34.92
N LEU A 71 4.33 14.52 33.61
CA LEU A 71 3.67 15.38 32.62
C LEU A 71 2.19 15.03 32.44
N THR A 72 1.84 13.74 32.50
CA THR A 72 0.45 13.29 32.42
C THR A 72 -0.36 13.80 33.60
N GLN A 73 0.17 13.68 34.82
CA GLN A 73 -0.49 14.20 36.01
C GLN A 73 -0.69 15.71 36.00
N GLU A 74 0.29 16.45 35.47
CA GLU A 74 0.14 17.90 35.27
C GLU A 74 -0.92 18.24 34.22
N ALA A 75 -0.95 17.50 33.11
CA ALA A 75 -1.99 17.66 32.09
C ALA A 75 -3.40 17.36 32.65
N ASP A 76 -3.52 16.32 33.49
CA ASP A 76 -4.78 15.99 34.18
C ASP A 76 -5.19 17.09 35.16
N ARG A 77 -4.23 17.65 35.95
CA ARG A 77 -4.46 18.76 36.87
C ARG A 77 -4.95 20.02 36.13
N GLN A 78 -4.45 20.27 34.93
CA GLN A 78 -4.87 21.37 34.07
C GLN A 78 -6.16 21.09 33.29
N GLY A 79 -6.74 19.89 33.39
CA GLY A 79 -7.95 19.49 32.70
C GLY A 79 -7.78 19.31 31.19
N ILE A 80 -6.54 19.20 30.67
CA ILE A 80 -6.27 19.10 29.24
C ILE A 80 -6.96 17.88 28.63
N GLY A 81 -6.89 16.72 29.31
CA GLY A 81 -7.54 15.49 28.84
C GLY A 81 -9.09 15.56 28.83
N ALA A 82 -9.68 16.53 29.54
CA ALA A 82 -11.13 16.73 29.58
C ALA A 82 -11.65 17.60 28.41
N ARG A 83 -10.79 18.29 27.69
CA ARG A 83 -11.14 19.15 26.57
C ARG A 83 -11.76 18.33 25.43
N ALA A 84 -12.78 18.89 24.78
CA ALA A 84 -13.55 18.21 23.74
C ALA A 84 -12.67 17.82 22.53
N ASP A 85 -11.76 18.71 22.11
CA ASP A 85 -10.82 18.47 21.02
C ASP A 85 -9.86 17.30 21.34
N ILE A 86 -9.35 17.23 22.56
CA ILE A 86 -8.43 16.16 23.01
C ILE A 86 -9.18 14.83 23.15
N LYS A 87 -10.38 14.83 23.73
CA LYS A 87 -11.21 13.61 23.79
C LYS A 87 -11.50 13.04 22.41
N ASN A 88 -11.84 13.88 21.45
CA ASN A 88 -12.06 13.44 20.06
C ASN A 88 -10.79 12.83 19.45
N GLN A 89 -9.61 13.44 19.66
CA GLN A 89 -8.34 12.91 19.17
C GLN A 89 -8.01 11.56 19.82
N ILE A 90 -8.23 11.42 21.12
CA ILE A 90 -8.00 10.15 21.85
C ILE A 90 -8.94 9.06 21.30
N GLU A 91 -10.22 9.38 21.09
CA GLU A 91 -11.18 8.40 20.55
C GLU A 91 -10.83 7.97 19.12
N LEU A 92 -10.46 8.89 18.24
CA LEU A 92 -9.99 8.56 16.89
C LEU A 92 -8.71 7.71 16.92
N ALA A 93 -7.77 8.03 17.80
CA ALA A 93 -6.55 7.23 17.98
C ALA A 93 -6.87 5.82 18.49
N ARG A 94 -7.75 5.70 19.48
CA ARG A 94 -8.24 4.42 20.01
C ARG A 94 -8.88 3.58 18.91
N GLN A 95 -9.80 4.15 18.14
CA GLN A 95 -10.45 3.46 17.02
C GLN A 95 -9.43 2.98 15.99
N SER A 96 -8.47 3.82 15.62
CA SER A 96 -7.42 3.47 14.65
C SER A 96 -6.54 2.31 15.12
N ILE A 97 -6.22 2.25 16.42
CA ILE A 97 -5.43 1.16 17.02
C ILE A 97 -6.23 -0.13 16.99
N VAL A 98 -7.49 -0.09 17.44
CA VAL A 98 -8.37 -1.28 17.50
C VAL A 98 -8.67 -1.83 16.10
N ILE A 99 -8.96 -0.95 15.11
CA ILE A 99 -9.22 -1.36 13.73
C ILE A 99 -7.97 -2.02 13.13
N ARG A 100 -6.77 -1.45 13.36
CA ARG A 100 -5.51 -2.06 12.90
C ARG A 100 -5.27 -3.44 13.53
N ALA A 101 -5.51 -3.57 14.82
CA ALA A 101 -5.37 -4.84 15.51
C ALA A 101 -6.35 -5.90 14.95
N LEU A 102 -7.61 -5.52 14.72
CA LEU A 102 -8.61 -6.38 14.09
C LEU A 102 -8.19 -6.83 12.69
N ALA A 103 -7.68 -5.90 11.86
CA ALA A 103 -7.20 -6.22 10.52
C ALA A 103 -6.02 -7.20 10.55
N ALA A 104 -5.05 -6.98 11.44
CA ALA A 104 -3.90 -7.86 11.62
C ALA A 104 -4.33 -9.27 12.09
N GLU A 105 -5.23 -9.35 13.05
CA GLU A 105 -5.78 -10.62 13.53
C GLU A 105 -6.56 -11.36 12.44
N TYR A 106 -7.36 -10.63 11.64
CA TYR A 106 -8.08 -11.22 10.51
C TYR A 106 -7.12 -11.82 9.48
N LEU A 107 -6.06 -11.11 9.10
CA LEU A 107 -5.04 -11.60 8.15
C LEU A 107 -4.26 -12.79 8.72
N THR A 108 -3.98 -12.80 10.02
CA THR A 108 -3.34 -13.94 10.69
C THR A 108 -4.20 -15.20 10.61
N LYS A 109 -5.52 -15.06 10.79
CA LYS A 109 -6.49 -16.17 10.69
C LYS A 109 -6.78 -16.56 9.23
N ASN A 110 -6.59 -15.62 8.29
CA ASN A 110 -6.88 -15.80 6.86
C ASN A 110 -5.66 -15.43 6.01
N PRO A 111 -4.52 -16.12 6.17
CA PRO A 111 -3.31 -15.78 5.44
C PRO A 111 -3.52 -15.91 3.94
N VAL A 112 -2.76 -15.14 3.17
CA VAL A 112 -2.68 -15.32 1.72
C VAL A 112 -1.86 -16.57 1.45
N LYS A 113 -2.46 -17.52 0.73
CA LYS A 113 -1.81 -18.79 0.37
C LYS A 113 -1.00 -18.64 -0.92
N GLU A 114 0.01 -19.48 -1.09
CA GLU A 114 0.84 -19.46 -2.29
C GLU A 114 0.05 -19.77 -3.55
N GLU A 115 -0.94 -20.66 -3.45
CA GLU A 115 -1.84 -20.98 -4.56
C GLU A 115 -2.66 -19.78 -5.02
N GLU A 116 -3.11 -18.93 -4.07
CA GLU A 116 -3.82 -17.69 -4.39
C GLU A 116 -2.90 -16.69 -5.13
N MET A 117 -1.65 -16.60 -4.67
CA MET A 117 -0.65 -15.74 -5.31
C MET A 117 -0.31 -16.20 -6.71
N LYS A 118 -0.12 -17.51 -6.92
CA LYS A 118 0.13 -18.09 -8.25
C LYS A 118 -1.06 -17.87 -9.19
N ALA A 119 -2.28 -18.09 -8.71
CA ALA A 119 -3.49 -17.86 -9.51
C ALA A 119 -3.64 -16.38 -9.93
N GLU A 120 -3.27 -15.43 -9.06
CA GLU A 120 -3.29 -14.01 -9.40
C GLU A 120 -2.18 -13.65 -10.39
N TYR A 121 -1.00 -14.23 -10.22
CA TYR A 121 0.12 -14.09 -11.18
C TYR A 121 -0.22 -14.65 -12.55
N ASP A 122 -0.88 -15.81 -12.64
CA ASP A 122 -1.30 -16.42 -13.91
C ASP A 122 -2.34 -15.55 -14.63
N LYS A 123 -3.26 -14.92 -13.89
CA LYS A 123 -4.18 -13.92 -14.46
C LYS A 123 -3.44 -12.72 -15.02
N PHE A 124 -2.49 -12.18 -14.24
CA PHE A 124 -1.65 -11.06 -14.70
C PHE A 124 -0.88 -11.43 -15.97
N LYS A 125 -0.26 -12.62 -16.01
CA LYS A 125 0.45 -13.15 -17.16
C LYS A 125 -0.45 -13.30 -18.39
N ALA A 126 -1.67 -13.81 -18.21
CA ALA A 126 -2.66 -13.94 -19.28
C ALA A 126 -3.14 -12.57 -19.82
N GLN A 127 -3.29 -11.57 -18.93
CA GLN A 127 -3.70 -10.21 -19.31
C GLN A 127 -2.58 -9.41 -19.99
N SER A 128 -1.32 -9.73 -19.67
CA SER A 128 -0.15 -9.10 -20.32
C SER A 128 0.01 -9.48 -21.79
N GLY A 129 -0.89 -10.32 -22.34
CA GLY A 129 -1.13 -10.47 -23.78
C GLY A 129 -0.12 -11.30 -24.55
N GLY A 130 0.84 -11.91 -23.93
CA GLY A 130 1.85 -12.77 -24.57
C GLY A 130 2.80 -12.08 -25.53
N LYS A 131 2.39 -10.97 -26.18
CA LYS A 131 3.21 -10.17 -27.11
C LYS A 131 3.07 -8.68 -26.85
N GLU A 132 4.18 -7.97 -27.01
CA GLU A 132 4.26 -6.51 -27.07
C GLU A 132 4.60 -6.08 -28.48
N TYR A 133 4.06 -4.96 -28.88
CA TYR A 133 4.16 -4.36 -30.20
C TYR A 133 4.83 -3.00 -30.05
N HIS A 134 5.88 -2.76 -30.82
CA HIS A 134 6.47 -1.44 -30.98
C HIS A 134 5.89 -0.81 -32.22
N ALA A 135 5.03 0.17 -32.03
CA ALA A 135 4.30 0.80 -33.10
C ALA A 135 4.56 2.31 -33.19
N ARG A 136 4.42 2.84 -34.38
CA ARG A 136 4.32 4.27 -34.65
C ARG A 136 2.96 4.60 -35.25
N HIS A 137 2.49 5.81 -35.04
CA HIS A 137 1.28 6.27 -35.71
C HIS A 137 1.34 7.73 -36.13
N ILE A 138 0.45 8.07 -37.08
CA ILE A 138 0.11 9.44 -37.47
C ILE A 138 -1.41 9.54 -37.38
N LEU A 139 -1.90 10.48 -36.53
CA LEU A 139 -3.32 10.76 -36.37
C LEU A 139 -3.71 12.01 -37.13
N VAL A 140 -4.77 11.94 -37.94
CA VAL A 140 -5.35 13.09 -38.65
C VAL A 140 -6.88 13.11 -38.53
N GLU A 141 -7.50 14.26 -38.79
CA GLU A 141 -8.94 14.41 -38.67
C GLU A 141 -9.71 13.82 -39.86
N LYS A 142 -9.12 13.90 -41.09
CA LYS A 142 -9.81 13.53 -42.30
C LYS A 142 -9.20 12.27 -42.91
N GLU A 143 -10.06 11.43 -43.45
CA GLU A 143 -9.66 10.20 -44.12
C GLU A 143 -8.75 10.48 -45.34
N GLU A 144 -9.02 11.57 -46.09
CA GLU A 144 -8.25 11.99 -47.27
C GLU A 144 -6.81 12.32 -46.88
N ASP A 145 -6.58 12.96 -45.70
CA ASP A 145 -5.24 13.28 -45.25
C ASP A 145 -4.47 11.99 -44.90
N ALA A 146 -5.12 11.02 -44.29
CA ALA A 146 -4.53 9.72 -44.01
C ALA A 146 -4.20 8.94 -45.28
N LYS A 147 -5.07 8.97 -46.30
CA LYS A 147 -4.81 8.41 -47.64
C LYS A 147 -3.61 9.09 -48.30
N GLY A 148 -3.51 10.41 -48.20
CA GLY A 148 -2.38 11.18 -48.68
C GLY A 148 -1.05 10.78 -48.02
N ILE A 149 -1.05 10.56 -46.71
CA ILE A 149 0.11 10.07 -45.97
C ILE A 149 0.50 8.68 -46.44
N ILE A 150 -0.46 7.75 -46.58
CA ILE A 150 -0.21 6.41 -47.08
C ILE A 150 0.40 6.44 -48.49
N SER A 151 -0.09 7.32 -49.37
CA SER A 151 0.47 7.48 -50.70
C SER A 151 1.93 7.95 -50.67
N LYS A 152 2.28 8.91 -49.81
CA LYS A 152 3.66 9.36 -49.60
C LYS A 152 4.56 8.27 -49.05
N LEU A 153 4.09 7.48 -48.12
CA LEU A 153 4.82 6.32 -47.60
C LEU A 153 5.09 5.29 -48.71
N LYS A 154 4.11 5.00 -49.59
CA LYS A 154 4.28 4.12 -50.73
C LYS A 154 5.28 4.66 -51.76
N SER A 155 5.45 5.97 -51.85
CA SER A 155 6.45 6.61 -52.72
C SER A 155 7.83 6.74 -52.06
N GLY A 156 8.03 6.21 -50.85
CA GLY A 156 9.34 6.13 -50.18
C GLY A 156 9.63 7.28 -49.20
N THR A 157 8.66 8.18 -48.93
CA THR A 157 8.84 9.19 -47.86
C THR A 157 8.93 8.50 -46.53
N LYS A 158 9.87 8.95 -45.68
CA LYS A 158 10.04 8.36 -44.31
C LYS A 158 8.87 8.67 -43.42
N PHE A 159 8.49 7.71 -42.58
CA PHE A 159 7.37 7.83 -41.65
C PHE A 159 7.54 9.03 -40.72
N GLU A 160 8.74 9.21 -40.16
CA GLU A 160 9.08 10.26 -39.20
C GLU A 160 8.94 11.68 -39.82
N GLU A 161 9.14 11.83 -41.13
CA GLU A 161 8.96 13.13 -41.81
C GLU A 161 7.49 13.53 -41.84
N LEU A 162 6.59 12.55 -41.93
CA LEU A 162 5.14 12.76 -42.05
C LEU A 162 4.46 12.95 -40.69
N THR A 163 5.10 12.60 -39.58
CA THR A 163 4.52 12.75 -38.22
C THR A 163 4.30 14.22 -37.83
N LYS A 164 4.96 15.16 -38.51
CA LYS A 164 4.74 16.61 -38.31
C LYS A 164 3.29 17.05 -38.57
N SER A 165 2.53 16.28 -39.36
CA SER A 165 1.11 16.51 -39.60
C SER A 165 0.18 15.80 -38.64
N SER A 166 0.73 15.05 -37.65
CA SER A 166 -0.06 14.31 -36.68
C SER A 166 -0.75 15.25 -35.67
N LYS A 167 -1.99 14.92 -35.36
CA LYS A 167 -2.78 15.57 -34.28
C LYS A 167 -2.46 15.03 -32.89
N ASP A 168 -1.60 14.03 -32.78
CA ASP A 168 -1.03 13.59 -31.51
C ASP A 168 0.35 14.26 -31.31
N PRO A 169 0.41 15.37 -30.56
CA PRO A 169 1.64 16.13 -30.40
C PRO A 169 2.69 15.39 -29.56
N VAL A 170 2.27 14.42 -28.75
CA VAL A 170 3.18 13.67 -27.86
C VAL A 170 4.02 12.70 -28.69
N SER A 171 3.39 11.84 -29.46
CA SER A 171 4.12 10.90 -30.31
C SER A 171 4.77 11.58 -31.52
N ALA A 172 4.17 12.64 -32.08
CA ALA A 172 4.72 13.37 -33.22
C ALA A 172 6.15 13.89 -32.98
N GLN A 173 6.45 14.38 -31.77
CA GLN A 173 7.78 14.87 -31.39
C GLN A 173 8.84 13.76 -31.38
N HIS A 174 8.41 12.50 -31.26
CA HIS A 174 9.24 11.31 -31.26
C HIS A 174 9.07 10.47 -32.53
N GLY A 175 8.72 11.11 -33.69
CA GLY A 175 8.52 10.41 -34.94
C GLY A 175 7.34 9.44 -34.92
N GLY A 176 6.28 9.76 -34.20
CA GLY A 176 5.07 8.95 -34.06
C GLY A 176 5.20 7.75 -33.14
N ASP A 177 6.30 7.61 -32.41
CA ASP A 177 6.62 6.46 -31.57
C ASP A 177 5.67 6.33 -30.38
N LEU A 178 5.07 5.14 -30.20
CA LEU A 178 4.18 4.80 -29.10
C LEU A 178 4.87 3.90 -28.06
N GLY A 179 6.14 3.52 -28.29
CA GLY A 179 6.87 2.57 -27.47
C GLY A 179 6.35 1.14 -27.54
N TRP A 180 6.79 0.32 -26.60
CA TRP A 180 6.35 -1.06 -26.46
C TRP A 180 5.08 -1.14 -25.62
N ALA A 181 4.04 -1.76 -26.19
CA ALA A 181 2.79 -1.97 -25.46
C ALA A 181 2.08 -3.25 -25.92
N PRO A 182 1.30 -3.90 -25.04
CA PRO A 182 0.45 -5.01 -25.44
C PRO A 182 -0.71 -4.50 -26.32
N ALA A 183 -1.27 -5.36 -27.14
CA ALA A 183 -2.35 -4.99 -28.07
C ALA A 183 -3.57 -4.36 -27.38
N ASN A 184 -3.91 -4.81 -26.17
CA ASN A 184 -5.03 -4.32 -25.37
C ASN A 184 -4.82 -2.94 -24.73
N ALA A 185 -3.65 -2.33 -24.88
CA ALA A 185 -3.39 -0.95 -24.47
C ALA A 185 -4.00 0.07 -25.45
N PHE A 186 -4.43 -0.37 -26.64
CA PHE A 186 -4.98 0.47 -27.68
C PHE A 186 -6.49 0.20 -27.86
N VAL A 187 -7.22 1.20 -28.39
CA VAL A 187 -8.61 1.02 -28.77
C VAL A 187 -8.75 -0.06 -29.84
N LYS A 188 -9.84 -0.82 -29.80
CA LYS A 188 -9.99 -2.04 -30.60
C LYS A 188 -9.70 -1.86 -32.10
N PRO A 189 -10.22 -0.84 -32.83
CA PRO A 189 -9.90 -0.70 -34.26
C PRO A 189 -8.40 -0.51 -34.54
N PHE A 190 -7.71 0.25 -33.66
CA PHE A 190 -6.27 0.45 -33.77
C PHE A 190 -5.51 -0.86 -33.52
N SER A 191 -5.85 -1.54 -32.44
CA SER A 191 -5.25 -2.81 -32.03
C SER A 191 -5.40 -3.88 -33.11
N ASP A 192 -6.61 -4.06 -33.67
CA ASP A 192 -6.89 -5.05 -34.69
C ASP A 192 -6.04 -4.78 -35.95
N ALA A 193 -5.96 -3.51 -36.36
CA ALA A 193 -5.15 -3.13 -37.51
C ALA A 193 -3.64 -3.33 -37.27
N MET A 194 -3.16 -2.96 -36.08
CA MET A 194 -1.75 -3.12 -35.70
C MET A 194 -1.32 -4.59 -35.67
N VAL A 195 -2.13 -5.46 -35.05
CA VAL A 195 -1.83 -6.89 -34.94
C VAL A 195 -1.85 -7.61 -36.29
N ALA A 196 -2.60 -7.10 -37.27
CA ALA A 196 -2.63 -7.65 -38.63
C ALA A 196 -1.38 -7.33 -39.43
N LEU A 197 -0.57 -6.36 -39.02
CA LEU A 197 0.67 -5.98 -39.69
C LEU A 197 1.83 -6.93 -39.36
N LYS A 198 2.76 -7.10 -40.26
CA LYS A 198 4.07 -7.68 -39.97
C LYS A 198 5.04 -6.57 -39.54
N ALA A 199 6.07 -6.96 -38.81
CA ALA A 199 7.14 -6.04 -38.43
C ALA A 199 7.73 -5.35 -39.68
N GLY A 200 7.85 -4.02 -39.64
CA GLY A 200 8.27 -3.16 -40.77
C GLY A 200 7.13 -2.68 -41.68
N GLU A 201 5.93 -3.24 -41.60
CA GLU A 201 4.79 -2.85 -42.42
C GLU A 201 4.00 -1.67 -41.82
N PHE A 202 3.29 -0.92 -42.68
CA PHE A 202 2.33 0.11 -42.31
C PHE A 202 0.95 -0.17 -42.85
N SER A 203 -0.09 0.39 -42.22
CA SER A 203 -1.49 0.22 -42.66
C SER A 203 -1.71 0.72 -44.09
N GLN A 204 -2.29 -0.12 -44.90
CA GLN A 204 -2.52 0.18 -46.32
C GLN A 204 -3.79 1.01 -46.56
N THR A 205 -4.63 1.13 -45.54
CA THR A 205 -5.85 1.95 -45.50
C THR A 205 -5.87 2.74 -44.20
N PRO A 206 -6.55 3.91 -44.14
CA PRO A 206 -6.78 4.64 -42.90
C PRO A 206 -7.52 3.78 -41.85
N VAL A 207 -7.08 3.85 -40.60
CA VAL A 207 -7.72 3.15 -39.49
C VAL A 207 -8.55 4.17 -38.72
N GLN A 208 -9.87 4.05 -38.73
CA GLN A 208 -10.78 4.95 -38.06
C GLN A 208 -10.94 4.56 -36.59
N THR A 209 -10.84 5.55 -35.67
CA THR A 209 -11.15 5.45 -34.27
C THR A 209 -12.00 6.65 -33.82
N GLU A 210 -12.37 6.73 -32.56
CA GLU A 210 -13.03 7.91 -31.98
C GLU A 210 -12.14 9.18 -31.99
N PHE A 211 -10.83 9.02 -32.13
CA PHE A 211 -9.87 10.15 -32.16
C PHE A 211 -9.62 10.69 -33.57
N GLY A 212 -10.04 9.97 -34.61
CA GLY A 212 -9.81 10.32 -35.99
C GLY A 212 -9.29 9.16 -36.84
N PHE A 213 -8.49 9.46 -37.87
CA PHE A 213 -7.92 8.49 -38.79
C PHE A 213 -6.42 8.31 -38.51
N HIS A 214 -6.01 7.07 -38.29
CA HIS A 214 -4.64 6.70 -38.02
C HIS A 214 -3.99 6.06 -39.26
N VAL A 215 -2.71 6.35 -39.43
CA VAL A 215 -1.79 5.54 -40.22
C VAL A 215 -0.83 4.90 -39.23
N ILE A 216 -0.82 3.59 -39.22
CA ILE A 216 -0.08 2.80 -38.20
C ILE A 216 1.09 2.10 -38.89
N LYS A 217 2.29 2.16 -38.29
CA LYS A 217 3.44 1.36 -38.67
C LYS A 217 3.83 0.46 -37.52
N LEU A 218 3.97 -0.83 -37.78
CA LEU A 218 4.48 -1.78 -36.79
C LEU A 218 5.98 -1.91 -37.01
N GLU A 219 6.78 -1.51 -36.00
CA GLU A 219 8.23 -1.61 -36.09
C GLU A 219 8.70 -3.03 -35.74
N GLU A 220 8.30 -3.51 -34.57
CA GLU A 220 8.76 -4.78 -34.01
C GLU A 220 7.68 -5.48 -33.19
N ILE A 221 7.83 -6.78 -33.02
CA ILE A 221 7.01 -7.63 -32.13
C ILE A 221 7.95 -8.41 -31.24
N ARG A 222 7.67 -8.47 -29.94
CA ARG A 222 8.38 -9.32 -29.00
C ARG A 222 7.45 -10.05 -28.06
N ASP A 223 7.93 -11.08 -27.40
CA ASP A 223 7.21 -11.68 -26.29
C ASP A 223 7.19 -10.69 -25.11
N ALA A 224 6.01 -10.54 -24.49
CA ALA A 224 5.85 -9.65 -23.35
C ALA A 224 6.80 -10.06 -22.21
N GLN A 225 7.54 -9.09 -21.70
CA GLN A 225 8.43 -9.32 -20.56
C GLN A 225 7.61 -9.31 -19.27
N VAL A 226 7.13 -10.49 -18.87
CA VAL A 226 6.44 -10.65 -17.60
C VAL A 226 7.49 -10.90 -16.52
N PRO A 227 7.56 -10.09 -15.45
CA PRO A 227 8.48 -10.32 -14.36
C PRO A 227 8.23 -11.71 -13.75
N LYS A 228 9.28 -12.36 -13.25
CA LYS A 228 9.15 -13.69 -12.64
C LYS A 228 8.29 -13.62 -11.38
N PHE A 229 7.58 -14.71 -11.08
CA PHE A 229 6.71 -14.79 -9.90
C PHE A 229 7.42 -14.34 -8.61
N GLU A 230 8.64 -14.78 -8.40
CA GLU A 230 9.42 -14.44 -7.20
C GLU A 230 9.74 -12.94 -7.08
N GLU A 231 9.86 -12.23 -8.21
CA GLU A 231 10.12 -10.79 -8.25
C GLU A 231 8.89 -9.95 -7.83
N VAL A 232 7.69 -10.46 -8.09
CA VAL A 232 6.41 -9.77 -7.81
C VAL A 232 5.62 -10.40 -6.67
N LYS A 233 6.08 -11.50 -6.10
CA LYS A 233 5.39 -12.28 -5.06
C LYS A 233 4.97 -11.43 -3.87
N ALA A 234 5.85 -10.55 -3.38
CA ALA A 234 5.55 -9.67 -2.25
C ALA A 234 4.42 -8.68 -2.59
N GLN A 235 4.47 -8.07 -3.77
CA GLN A 235 3.45 -7.13 -4.25
C GLN A 235 2.09 -7.82 -4.46
N ILE A 236 2.09 -9.03 -5.02
CA ILE A 236 0.87 -9.83 -5.18
C ILE A 236 0.29 -10.18 -3.82
N SER A 237 1.14 -10.60 -2.85
CA SER A 237 0.70 -10.90 -1.49
C SER A 237 0.03 -9.70 -0.83
N GLU A 238 0.64 -8.51 -0.91
CA GLU A 238 0.09 -7.28 -0.37
C GLU A 238 -1.26 -6.92 -1.02
N SER A 239 -1.35 -6.99 -2.34
CA SER A 239 -2.60 -6.76 -3.07
C SER A 239 -3.71 -7.71 -2.64
N LEU A 240 -3.41 -9.00 -2.48
CA LEU A 240 -4.37 -10.00 -2.02
C LEU A 240 -4.78 -9.78 -0.56
N GLN A 241 -3.87 -9.35 0.32
CA GLN A 241 -4.20 -8.95 1.69
C GLN A 241 -5.18 -7.78 1.71
N GLN A 242 -4.95 -6.74 0.89
CA GLN A 242 -5.86 -5.61 0.76
C GLN A 242 -7.24 -6.05 0.25
N LYS A 243 -7.30 -6.92 -0.76
CA LYS A 243 -8.57 -7.49 -1.27
C LYS A 243 -9.32 -8.27 -0.18
N LYS A 244 -8.61 -9.07 0.63
CA LYS A 244 -9.21 -9.82 1.76
C LYS A 244 -9.78 -8.87 2.81
N LEU A 245 -9.06 -7.82 3.19
CA LEU A 245 -9.55 -6.82 4.15
C LEU A 245 -10.75 -6.05 3.61
N GLN A 246 -10.74 -5.68 2.34
CA GLN A 246 -11.87 -5.02 1.69
C GLN A 246 -13.12 -5.91 1.68
N ALA A 247 -12.96 -7.19 1.34
CA ALA A 247 -14.05 -8.17 1.38
C ALA A 247 -14.60 -8.35 2.80
N PHE A 248 -13.73 -8.43 3.80
CA PHE A 248 -14.10 -8.50 5.21
C PHE A 248 -14.90 -7.27 5.66
N GLN A 249 -14.43 -6.07 5.29
CA GLN A 249 -15.15 -4.82 5.60
C GLN A 249 -16.54 -4.78 4.94
N GLN A 250 -16.64 -5.23 3.68
CA GLN A 250 -17.93 -5.29 2.98
C GLN A 250 -18.89 -6.29 3.64
N ASP A 251 -18.38 -7.45 4.10
CA ASP A 251 -19.19 -8.44 4.82
C ASP A 251 -19.71 -7.89 6.15
N LEU A 252 -18.85 -7.20 6.92
CA LEU A 252 -19.26 -6.52 8.14
C LEU A 252 -20.32 -5.45 7.86
N LYS A 253 -20.16 -4.66 6.79
CA LYS A 253 -21.13 -3.64 6.39
C LYS A 253 -22.51 -4.24 6.04
N LYS A 254 -22.52 -5.39 5.36
CA LYS A 254 -23.78 -6.10 5.03
C LYS A 254 -24.52 -6.60 6.27
N LYS A 255 -23.80 -6.96 7.33
CA LYS A 255 -24.35 -7.46 8.60
C LYS A 255 -24.75 -6.34 9.56
N ALA A 256 -24.27 -5.12 9.33
CA ALA A 256 -24.55 -3.97 10.18
C ALA A 256 -25.97 -3.43 9.95
N LYS A 257 -26.65 -3.08 11.04
CA LYS A 257 -27.90 -2.32 10.99
C LYS A 257 -27.53 -0.83 10.90
N ILE A 258 -27.69 -0.25 9.73
CA ILE A 258 -27.43 1.16 9.46
C ILE A 258 -28.80 1.85 9.34
N GLN A 259 -29.04 2.83 10.20
CA GLN A 259 -30.27 3.64 10.22
C GLN A 259 -29.97 5.05 9.74
#